data_cb9ceb99aff22af0bf7f8b8329cab67b
#
_entry.id   cb9ceb99aff22af0bf7f8b8329cab67b
#
_cell.length_a   1.000
_cell.length_b   1.000
_cell.length_c   1.000
_cell.angle_alpha   90.00
_cell.angle_beta   90.00
_cell.angle_gamma   90.00
#
_symmetry.space_group_name_H-M   'P 1'
#
loop_
_entity.id
_entity.type
_entity.pdbx_description
1 polymer ?
#
loop_
_entity_poly.entity_id
_entity_poly.type
_entity_poly.pdbx_seq_one_letter_code
_entity_poly.pdbx_strand_id
1 'polypeptide(L)'
;GTGASAIQFVPEIAKQAGQLDIYQRSAPWIMHKFDREYPEWEKRLFRKVPARVGLSRRFFFSVFEILTYGFTNRHWVLKPMAKLSNAYRRKELGEYPKLLAKATPDYQIGCKRALFTNDWYPTLKRDNVELVHGQAPRVTATGLVDAEGVERPADVIIWGTGFQPLDFVAPMEIRGLEGRELSEVWNGRPEAYLGTTVAGFPNFFMMYGPNTNHGSGSVPYSNECQYNYILDAVERLCAGGYRYLDLEADALKRWRTEIEERSAETVWTQGGCNSWYV
;
A
#
# COMPACT_ATOMS: atom_id res chain seq x y z
N GLY A 1 3.01 4.93 -14.60
CA GLY A 1 3.01 4.97 -13.13
C GLY A 1 4.32 4.48 -12.53
N THR A 2 4.62 4.92 -11.30
CA THR A 2 5.88 4.63 -10.59
C THR A 2 5.62 4.02 -9.20
N GLY A 3 4.51 3.28 -9.07
CA GLY A 3 4.10 2.60 -7.84
C GLY A 3 4.81 1.28 -7.58
N ALA A 4 4.32 0.52 -6.59
CA ALA A 4 4.94 -0.72 -6.12
C ALA A 4 5.13 -1.79 -7.20
N SER A 5 4.21 -1.90 -8.16
CA SER A 5 4.37 -2.81 -9.29
C SER A 5 5.44 -2.30 -10.27
N ALA A 6 5.44 -1.00 -10.58
CA ALA A 6 6.36 -0.43 -11.55
C ALA A 6 7.82 -0.58 -11.14
N ILE A 7 8.17 -0.36 -9.87
CA ILE A 7 9.55 -0.52 -9.39
C ILE A 7 10.08 -1.96 -9.51
N GLN A 8 9.22 -2.93 -9.79
CA GLN A 8 9.58 -4.33 -9.97
C GLN A 8 9.72 -4.71 -11.44
N PHE A 9 8.75 -4.33 -12.30
CA PHE A 9 8.81 -4.73 -13.70
C PHE A 9 9.62 -3.77 -14.60
N VAL A 10 9.66 -2.47 -14.28
CA VAL A 10 10.40 -1.48 -15.08
C VAL A 10 11.89 -1.80 -15.21
N PRO A 11 12.61 -2.19 -14.12
CA PRO A 11 14.00 -2.59 -14.23
C PRO A 11 14.24 -3.79 -15.18
N GLU A 12 13.30 -4.72 -15.23
CA GLU A 12 13.40 -5.90 -16.11
C GLU A 12 13.10 -5.54 -17.56
N ILE A 13 12.08 -4.73 -17.81
CA ILE A 13 11.72 -4.27 -19.16
C ILE A 13 12.85 -3.40 -19.74
N ALA A 14 13.45 -2.53 -18.93
CA ALA A 14 14.54 -1.66 -19.37
C ALA A 14 15.77 -2.41 -19.90
N LYS A 15 15.94 -3.70 -19.57
CA LYS A 15 17.00 -4.54 -20.09
C LYS A 15 16.74 -5.00 -21.54
N GLN A 16 15.48 -5.00 -21.97
CA GLN A 16 15.02 -5.59 -23.24
C GLN A 16 14.48 -4.53 -24.23
N ALA A 17 13.94 -3.43 -23.73
CA ALA A 17 13.38 -2.36 -24.55
C ALA A 17 14.49 -1.54 -25.22
N GLY A 18 14.29 -1.17 -26.48
CA GLY A 18 15.15 -0.19 -27.16
C GLY A 18 15.03 1.19 -26.54
N GLN A 19 13.79 1.63 -26.24
CA GLN A 19 13.45 2.84 -25.52
C GLN A 19 12.35 2.54 -24.51
N LEU A 20 12.42 3.14 -23.30
CA LEU A 20 11.41 3.02 -22.25
C LEU A 20 11.06 4.37 -21.66
N ASP A 21 9.86 4.84 -21.93
CA ASP A 21 9.33 6.07 -21.36
C ASP A 21 8.46 5.78 -20.14
N ILE A 22 8.82 6.37 -19.01
CA ILE A 22 8.14 6.16 -17.73
C ILE A 22 7.36 7.40 -17.36
N TYR A 23 6.04 7.36 -17.46
CA TYR A 23 5.18 8.48 -17.09
C TYR A 23 4.96 8.53 -15.58
N GLN A 24 5.39 9.63 -14.95
CA GLN A 24 5.33 9.83 -13.51
C GLN A 24 4.56 11.11 -13.15
N ARG A 25 3.42 10.96 -12.47
CA ARG A 25 2.66 12.08 -11.92
C ARG A 25 3.29 12.66 -10.65
N SER A 26 3.75 11.81 -9.74
CA SER A 26 4.44 12.19 -8.51
C SER A 26 5.54 11.18 -8.19
N ALA A 27 6.70 11.66 -7.75
CA ALA A 27 7.83 10.80 -7.40
C ALA A 27 7.53 9.97 -6.15
N PRO A 28 7.82 8.66 -6.12
CA PRO A 28 7.68 7.85 -4.92
C PRO A 28 8.87 8.04 -3.98
N TRP A 29 8.62 7.83 -2.66
CA TRP A 29 9.69 7.65 -1.70
C TRP A 29 10.31 6.27 -1.88
N ILE A 30 11.58 6.23 -2.29
CA ILE A 30 12.34 4.99 -2.49
C ILE A 30 13.32 4.79 -1.35
N MET A 31 13.27 3.62 -0.76
CA MET A 31 14.19 3.17 0.27
C MET A 31 15.13 2.10 -0.28
N HIS A 32 16.37 2.11 0.16
CA HIS A 32 17.28 0.99 -0.11
C HIS A 32 16.72 -0.29 0.51
N LYS A 33 16.71 -1.38 -0.25
CA LYS A 33 16.27 -2.68 0.21
C LYS A 33 17.44 -3.42 0.85
N PHE A 34 17.40 -3.58 2.17
CA PHE A 34 18.43 -4.24 2.97
C PHE A 34 18.27 -5.76 2.99
N ASP A 35 17.87 -6.34 1.88
CA ASP A 35 17.80 -7.80 1.78
C ASP A 35 19.18 -8.41 1.52
N ARG A 36 19.37 -9.61 2.04
CA ARG A 36 20.54 -10.44 1.84
C ARG A 36 20.17 -11.91 1.92
N GLU A 37 20.94 -12.73 1.28
CA GLU A 37 20.87 -14.16 1.53
C GLU A 37 21.39 -14.49 2.93
N TYR A 38 20.68 -15.36 3.62
CA TYR A 38 21.16 -15.89 4.90
C TYR A 38 22.29 -16.89 4.64
N PRO A 39 23.51 -16.67 5.16
CA PRO A 39 24.58 -17.63 5.05
C PRO A 39 24.25 -18.93 5.79
N GLU A 40 24.83 -20.05 5.38
CA GLU A 40 24.49 -21.39 5.91
C GLU A 40 24.73 -21.53 7.42
N TRP A 41 25.71 -20.81 7.96
CA TRP A 41 25.93 -20.82 9.40
C TRP A 41 24.77 -20.19 10.17
N GLU A 42 24.16 -19.13 9.63
CA GLU A 42 23.02 -18.43 10.25
C GLU A 42 21.76 -19.29 10.16
N LYS A 43 21.51 -19.92 8.99
CA LYS A 43 20.43 -20.90 8.83
C LYS A 43 20.55 -22.07 9.81
N ARG A 44 21.77 -22.59 10.01
CA ARG A 44 22.04 -23.63 11.02
C ARG A 44 21.79 -23.15 12.45
N LEU A 45 22.16 -21.91 12.75
CA LEU A 45 21.94 -21.30 14.05
C LEU A 45 20.43 -21.12 14.36
N PHE A 46 19.64 -20.67 13.40
CA PHE A 46 18.19 -20.58 13.57
C PHE A 46 17.53 -21.95 13.81
N ARG A 47 18.02 -23.00 13.12
CA ARG A 47 17.54 -24.37 13.37
C ARG A 47 17.91 -24.90 14.75
N LYS A 48 19.11 -24.60 15.23
CA LYS A 48 19.60 -25.08 16.55
C LYS A 48 19.04 -24.30 17.73
N VAL A 49 18.74 -23.03 17.53
CA VAL A 49 18.25 -22.12 18.58
C VAL A 49 16.98 -21.41 18.12
N PRO A 50 15.82 -22.09 18.15
CA PRO A 50 14.56 -21.50 17.68
C PRO A 50 14.15 -20.20 18.39
N ALA A 51 14.60 -20.00 19.63
CA ALA A 51 14.39 -18.76 20.39
C ALA A 51 14.90 -17.51 19.65
N ARG A 52 15.95 -17.64 18.81
CA ARG A 52 16.47 -16.52 18.00
C ARG A 52 15.48 -16.07 16.93
N VAL A 53 14.71 -17.00 16.37
CA VAL A 53 13.64 -16.66 15.42
C VAL A 53 12.57 -15.81 16.13
N GLY A 54 12.16 -16.23 17.33
CA GLY A 54 11.22 -15.47 18.17
C GLY A 54 11.74 -14.08 18.54
N LEU A 55 13.02 -13.96 18.89
CA LEU A 55 13.66 -12.68 19.21
C LEU A 55 13.72 -11.77 17.97
N SER A 56 14.10 -12.30 16.82
CA SER A 56 14.14 -11.56 15.55
C SER A 56 12.73 -11.07 15.17
N ARG A 57 11.72 -11.96 15.26
CA ARG A 57 10.30 -11.59 15.03
C ARG A 57 9.86 -10.43 15.95
N ARG A 58 10.18 -10.53 17.24
CA ARG A 58 9.83 -9.50 18.23
C ARG A 58 10.54 -8.18 17.94
N PHE A 59 11.80 -8.20 17.54
CA PHE A 59 12.55 -7.01 17.14
C PHE A 59 11.89 -6.30 15.96
N PHE A 60 11.63 -7.02 14.86
CA PHE A 60 10.98 -6.42 13.69
C PHE A 60 9.56 -5.93 14.01
N PHE A 61 8.79 -6.69 14.79
CA PHE A 61 7.49 -6.24 15.25
C PHE A 61 7.59 -4.89 15.98
N SER A 62 8.50 -4.75 16.95
CA SER A 62 8.68 -3.50 17.69
C SER A 62 9.09 -2.32 16.79
N VAL A 63 9.95 -2.56 15.81
CA VAL A 63 10.34 -1.54 14.81
C VAL A 63 9.12 -1.07 14.01
N PHE A 64 8.29 -2.00 13.53
CA PHE A 64 7.09 -1.65 12.77
C PHE A 64 6.02 -0.97 13.62
N GLU A 65 5.89 -1.31 14.91
CA GLU A 65 5.01 -0.60 15.84
C GLU A 65 5.43 0.85 16.06
N ILE A 66 6.74 1.10 16.20
CA ILE A 66 7.27 2.47 16.28
C ILE A 66 6.96 3.26 15.00
N LEU A 67 7.12 2.63 13.82
CA LEU A 67 6.76 3.25 12.56
C LEU A 67 5.26 3.53 12.48
N THR A 68 4.42 2.58 12.89
CA THR A 68 2.95 2.76 12.94
C THR A 68 2.57 3.96 13.79
N TYR A 69 3.20 4.12 14.96
CA TYR A 69 3.02 5.32 15.78
C TYR A 69 3.45 6.60 15.05
N GLY A 70 4.50 6.54 14.25
CA GLY A 70 4.92 7.65 13.39
C GLY A 70 3.92 7.99 12.28
N PHE A 71 3.24 7.00 11.71
CA PHE A 71 2.21 7.21 10.69
C PHE A 71 0.93 7.81 11.27
N THR A 72 0.55 7.44 12.47
CA THR A 72 -0.75 7.78 13.06
C THR A 72 -0.71 9.02 13.94
N ASN A 73 0.35 9.25 14.72
CA ASN A 73 0.32 10.27 15.78
C ASN A 73 1.50 11.23 15.77
N ARG A 74 2.72 10.75 15.55
CA ARG A 74 3.96 11.52 15.73
C ARG A 74 4.85 11.48 14.50
N HIS A 75 4.51 12.21 13.48
CA HIS A 75 5.16 12.21 12.15
C HIS A 75 6.66 12.50 12.21
N TRP A 76 7.18 13.11 13.28
CA TRP A 76 8.61 13.32 13.46
C TRP A 76 9.40 11.99 13.54
N VAL A 77 8.76 10.89 13.97
CA VAL A 77 9.34 9.54 14.00
C VAL A 77 9.75 9.07 12.59
N LEU A 78 9.10 9.59 11.55
CA LEU A 78 9.41 9.25 10.16
C LEU A 78 10.59 10.06 9.58
N LYS A 79 11.08 11.09 10.28
CA LYS A 79 12.20 11.93 9.80
C LYS A 79 13.49 11.14 9.52
N PRO A 80 13.92 10.15 10.34
CA PRO A 80 15.08 9.33 10.02
C PRO A 80 14.89 8.55 8.70
N MET A 81 13.69 7.99 8.49
CA MET A 81 13.36 7.28 7.25
C MET A 81 13.45 8.21 6.03
N ALA A 82 12.93 9.43 6.13
CA ALA A 82 13.06 10.45 5.09
C ALA A 82 14.53 10.82 4.82
N LYS A 83 15.34 10.98 5.87
CA LYS A 83 16.79 11.27 5.73
C LYS A 83 17.52 10.13 5.00
N LEU A 84 17.25 8.87 5.34
CA LEU A 84 17.85 7.72 4.68
C LEU A 84 17.45 7.63 3.21
N SER A 85 16.17 7.82 2.88
CA SER A 85 15.70 7.85 1.50
C SER A 85 16.35 8.97 0.69
N ASN A 86 16.43 10.18 1.27
CA ASN A 86 17.07 11.32 0.64
C ASN A 86 18.59 11.09 0.42
N ALA A 87 19.28 10.48 1.38
CA ALA A 87 20.69 10.14 1.25
C ALA A 87 20.91 9.11 0.14
N TYR A 88 20.05 8.07 0.08
CA TYR A 88 20.11 7.06 -0.96
C TYR A 88 19.87 7.68 -2.36
N ARG A 89 18.82 8.49 -2.52
CA ARG A 89 18.54 9.18 -3.79
C ARG A 89 19.68 10.09 -4.23
N ARG A 90 20.23 10.89 -3.31
CA ARG A 90 21.37 11.77 -3.61
C ARG A 90 22.63 10.99 -3.97
N LYS A 91 22.90 9.89 -3.30
CA LYS A 91 24.01 9.00 -3.65
C LYS A 91 23.89 8.48 -5.07
N GLU A 92 22.68 8.07 -5.46
CA GLU A 92 22.44 7.45 -6.77
C GLU A 92 22.32 8.47 -7.91
N LEU A 93 21.69 9.62 -7.66
CA LEU A 93 21.30 10.58 -8.69
C LEU A 93 22.01 11.95 -8.57
N GLY A 94 22.96 12.10 -7.66
CA GLY A 94 23.61 13.40 -7.41
C GLY A 94 24.31 14.00 -8.63
N GLU A 95 24.84 13.17 -9.51
CA GLU A 95 25.49 13.57 -10.76
C GLU A 95 24.48 13.88 -11.90
N TYR A 96 23.18 13.62 -11.67
CA TYR A 96 22.10 13.79 -12.64
C TYR A 96 21.04 14.80 -12.12
N PRO A 97 21.35 16.12 -12.09
CA PRO A 97 20.50 17.09 -11.38
C PRO A 97 19.06 17.17 -11.90
N LYS A 98 18.85 17.04 -13.21
CA LYS A 98 17.51 17.03 -13.81
C LYS A 98 16.69 15.79 -13.37
N LEU A 99 17.34 14.63 -13.35
CA LEU A 99 16.71 13.38 -12.93
C LEU A 99 16.46 13.36 -11.41
N LEU A 100 17.42 13.88 -10.63
CA LEU A 100 17.27 14.05 -9.18
C LEU A 100 16.05 14.93 -8.84
N ALA A 101 15.86 16.03 -9.56
CA ALA A 101 14.69 16.89 -9.37
C ALA A 101 13.39 16.15 -9.69
N LYS A 102 13.30 15.46 -10.83
CA LYS A 102 12.14 14.66 -11.23
C LYS A 102 11.85 13.52 -10.24
N ALA A 103 12.87 12.90 -9.65
CA ALA A 103 12.75 11.78 -8.71
C ALA A 103 12.57 12.21 -7.24
N THR A 104 12.45 13.52 -6.97
CA THR A 104 12.27 14.04 -5.60
C THR A 104 10.79 14.13 -5.25
N PRO A 105 10.30 13.41 -4.23
CA PRO A 105 8.93 13.53 -3.75
C PRO A 105 8.66 14.93 -3.17
N ASP A 106 7.45 15.44 -3.42
CA ASP A 106 6.93 16.74 -2.98
C ASP A 106 5.96 16.63 -1.80
N TYR A 107 5.80 15.44 -1.24
CA TYR A 107 4.90 15.13 -0.13
C TYR A 107 5.64 14.42 1.01
N GLN A 108 5.03 14.38 2.20
CA GLN A 108 5.63 13.77 3.38
C GLN A 108 5.76 12.25 3.24
N ILE A 109 6.90 11.70 3.67
CA ILE A 109 7.11 10.26 3.71
C ILE A 109 6.05 9.58 4.57
N GLY A 110 5.50 8.49 4.07
CA GLY A 110 4.40 7.76 4.71
C GLY A 110 3.02 8.14 4.19
N CYS A 111 2.83 9.32 3.59
CA CYS A 111 1.56 9.71 2.98
C CYS A 111 1.13 8.73 1.87
N LYS A 112 2.09 8.29 1.06
CA LYS A 112 1.99 7.12 0.18
C LYS A 112 2.99 6.07 0.66
N ARG A 113 2.78 4.81 0.28
CA ARG A 113 3.69 3.71 0.62
C ARG A 113 5.12 4.02 0.19
N ALA A 114 6.07 3.99 1.11
CA ALA A 114 7.49 3.99 0.77
C ALA A 114 7.87 2.65 0.12
N LEU A 115 8.62 2.71 -0.97
CA LEU A 115 8.95 1.56 -1.79
C LEU A 115 10.40 1.14 -1.56
N PHE A 116 10.64 -0.16 -1.43
CA PHE A 116 11.96 -0.71 -1.17
C PHE A 116 12.50 -1.38 -2.44
N THR A 117 13.58 -0.82 -2.99
CA THR A 117 14.24 -1.37 -4.18
C THR A 117 15.68 -0.86 -4.31
N ASN A 118 16.56 -1.68 -4.90
CA ASN A 118 17.92 -1.32 -5.22
C ASN A 118 18.10 -0.98 -6.71
N ASP A 119 17.15 -1.35 -7.55
CA ASP A 119 17.29 -1.32 -9.01
C ASP A 119 16.64 -0.08 -9.65
N TRP A 120 15.76 0.64 -8.91
CA TRP A 120 15.01 1.76 -9.47
C TRP A 120 15.89 2.90 -9.97
N TYR A 121 16.72 3.48 -9.11
CA TYR A 121 17.58 4.60 -9.52
C TYR A 121 18.65 4.20 -10.55
N PRO A 122 19.31 3.04 -10.44
CA PRO A 122 20.17 2.55 -11.52
C PRO A 122 19.44 2.42 -12.87
N THR A 123 18.19 1.97 -12.87
CA THR A 123 17.38 1.86 -14.08
C THR A 123 17.11 3.24 -14.71
N LEU A 124 16.77 4.24 -13.89
CA LEU A 124 16.51 5.59 -14.38
C LEU A 124 17.74 6.28 -15.01
N LYS A 125 18.95 5.80 -14.73
CA LYS A 125 20.22 6.31 -15.30
C LYS A 125 20.58 5.68 -16.65
N ARG A 126 19.83 4.69 -17.13
CA ARG A 126 20.12 4.03 -18.40
C ARG A 126 19.81 4.96 -19.58
N ASP A 127 20.63 4.89 -20.61
CA ASP A 127 20.49 5.74 -21.81
C ASP A 127 19.18 5.49 -22.58
N ASN A 128 18.61 4.28 -22.44
CA ASN A 128 17.36 3.90 -23.08
C ASN A 128 16.13 4.13 -22.18
N VAL A 129 16.25 4.87 -21.07
CA VAL A 129 15.14 5.12 -20.13
C VAL A 129 14.92 6.62 -19.95
N GLU A 130 13.70 7.07 -20.17
CA GLU A 130 13.31 8.44 -19.90
C GLU A 130 12.20 8.52 -18.84
N LEU A 131 12.41 9.36 -17.82
CA LEU A 131 11.38 9.70 -16.84
C LEU A 131 10.61 10.92 -17.31
N VAL A 132 9.40 10.70 -17.83
CA VAL A 132 8.50 11.74 -18.33
C VAL A 132 7.65 12.25 -17.17
N HIS A 133 7.65 13.57 -16.97
CA HIS A 133 6.83 14.18 -15.93
C HIS A 133 5.36 14.26 -16.35
N GLY A 134 4.45 14.03 -15.42
CA GLY A 134 3.01 14.17 -15.66
C GLY A 134 2.33 12.88 -16.10
N GLN A 135 1.17 13.04 -16.72
CA GLN A 135 0.34 11.98 -17.29
C GLN A 135 0.46 12.01 -18.82
N ALA A 136 0.16 10.88 -19.46
CA ALA A 136 -0.09 10.85 -20.90
C ALA A 136 -1.59 11.15 -21.12
N PRO A 137 -1.95 12.36 -21.55
CA PRO A 137 -3.36 12.73 -21.68
C PRO A 137 -4.05 12.04 -22.84
N ARG A 138 -3.29 11.56 -23.84
CA ARG A 138 -3.88 10.94 -25.03
C ARG A 138 -3.02 9.82 -25.60
N VAL A 139 -3.67 8.77 -26.03
CA VAL A 139 -3.09 7.68 -26.83
C VAL A 139 -3.40 7.97 -28.31
N THR A 140 -2.41 7.77 -29.18
CA THR A 140 -2.52 7.91 -30.63
C THR A 140 -2.39 6.54 -31.31
N ALA A 141 -2.48 6.48 -32.61
CA ALA A 141 -2.25 5.25 -33.38
C ALA A 141 -0.77 4.81 -33.34
N THR A 142 0.15 5.72 -33.04
CA THR A 142 1.60 5.52 -33.09
C THR A 142 2.29 5.63 -31.73
N GLY A 143 1.57 6.03 -30.66
CA GLY A 143 2.18 6.19 -29.34
C GLY A 143 1.33 6.96 -28.36
N LEU A 144 1.96 7.83 -27.57
CA LEU A 144 1.31 8.65 -26.54
C LEU A 144 1.72 10.11 -26.70
N VAL A 145 0.80 11.03 -26.43
CA VAL A 145 1.10 12.45 -26.29
C VAL A 145 1.31 12.74 -24.80
N ASP A 146 2.42 13.39 -24.45
CA ASP A 146 2.71 13.80 -23.08
C ASP A 146 1.97 15.10 -22.67
N ALA A 147 2.20 15.56 -21.44
CA ALA A 147 1.55 16.76 -20.92
C ALA A 147 1.99 18.05 -21.64
N GLU A 148 3.17 18.04 -22.23
CA GLU A 148 3.72 19.14 -23.04
C GLU A 148 3.24 19.12 -24.50
N GLY A 149 2.44 18.12 -24.90
CA GLY A 149 1.92 17.96 -26.25
C GLY A 149 2.87 17.26 -27.21
N VAL A 150 3.99 16.70 -26.72
CA VAL A 150 4.97 15.96 -27.53
C VAL A 150 4.47 14.53 -27.73
N GLU A 151 4.41 14.08 -28.99
CA GLU A 151 4.10 12.71 -29.32
C GLU A 151 5.35 11.84 -29.17
N ARG A 152 5.21 10.75 -28.40
CA ARG A 152 6.26 9.74 -28.16
C ARG A 152 5.82 8.42 -28.75
N PRO A 153 6.51 7.93 -29.79
CA PRO A 153 6.20 6.65 -30.40
C PRO A 153 6.33 5.49 -29.39
N ALA A 154 5.44 4.51 -29.48
CA ALA A 154 5.48 3.34 -28.64
C ALA A 154 4.81 2.14 -29.32
N ASP A 155 5.50 1.01 -29.32
CA ASP A 155 4.98 -0.28 -29.82
C ASP A 155 4.10 -0.97 -28.76
N VAL A 156 4.40 -0.71 -27.46
CA VAL A 156 3.73 -1.33 -26.33
C VAL A 156 3.43 -0.30 -25.25
N ILE A 157 2.22 -0.29 -24.74
CA ILE A 157 1.80 0.53 -23.59
C ILE A 157 1.48 -0.37 -22.42
N ILE A 158 2.17 -0.14 -21.29
CA ILE A 158 1.95 -0.89 -20.05
C ILE A 158 1.22 0.00 -19.03
N TRP A 159 0.00 -0.36 -18.69
CA TRP A 159 -0.83 0.36 -17.74
C TRP A 159 -0.45 0.04 -16.29
N GLY A 160 0.46 0.83 -15.72
CA GLY A 160 0.83 0.79 -14.30
C GLY A 160 0.11 1.85 -13.49
N THR A 161 -1.17 2.11 -13.75
CA THR A 161 -1.94 3.25 -13.23
C THR A 161 -2.53 3.03 -11.84
N GLY A 162 -2.47 1.80 -11.31
CA GLY A 162 -2.98 1.42 -10.00
C GLY A 162 -4.34 0.74 -10.05
N PHE A 163 -4.88 0.48 -8.87
CA PHE A 163 -6.16 -0.20 -8.66
C PHE A 163 -7.19 0.78 -8.07
N GLN A 164 -8.44 0.33 -8.02
CA GLN A 164 -9.52 1.01 -7.29
C GLN A 164 -9.58 0.40 -5.87
N PRO A 165 -8.89 0.98 -4.88
CA PRO A 165 -8.72 0.34 -3.57
C PRO A 165 -9.99 0.33 -2.71
N LEU A 166 -11.03 1.05 -3.12
CA LEU A 166 -12.32 1.10 -2.43
C LEU A 166 -13.33 0.07 -2.95
N ASP A 167 -13.03 -0.63 -4.03
CA ASP A 167 -13.91 -1.67 -4.59
C ASP A 167 -13.62 -3.03 -3.92
N PHE A 168 -13.86 -3.10 -2.61
CA PHE A 168 -13.48 -4.27 -1.79
C PHE A 168 -14.13 -5.58 -2.23
N VAL A 169 -15.34 -5.56 -2.72
CA VAL A 169 -16.12 -6.78 -3.04
C VAL A 169 -16.46 -6.93 -4.51
N ALA A 170 -16.17 -5.93 -5.33
CA ALA A 170 -16.46 -6.00 -6.75
C ALA A 170 -15.67 -7.15 -7.45
N PRO A 171 -16.27 -7.90 -8.37
CA PRO A 171 -17.61 -7.71 -8.94
C PRO A 171 -18.72 -8.53 -8.24
N MET A 172 -18.55 -8.95 -6.99
CA MET A 172 -19.53 -9.77 -6.27
C MET A 172 -20.74 -8.94 -5.83
N GLU A 173 -21.94 -9.46 -6.07
CA GLU A 173 -23.18 -8.95 -5.50
C GLU A 173 -23.42 -9.61 -4.14
N ILE A 174 -23.39 -8.82 -3.07
CA ILE A 174 -23.63 -9.29 -1.70
C ILE A 174 -24.92 -8.65 -1.21
N ARG A 175 -25.91 -9.49 -0.88
CA ARG A 175 -27.22 -9.07 -0.43
C ARG A 175 -27.42 -9.41 1.05
N GLY A 176 -27.80 -8.38 1.82
CA GLY A 176 -28.12 -8.48 3.23
C GLY A 176 -29.62 -8.61 3.51
N LEU A 177 -30.02 -8.21 4.70
CA LEU A 177 -31.44 -8.18 5.11
C LEU A 177 -32.23 -7.28 4.16
N GLU A 178 -33.48 -7.67 3.93
CA GLU A 178 -34.42 -6.98 3.02
C GLU A 178 -33.93 -6.90 1.56
N GLY A 179 -32.95 -7.75 1.19
CA GLY A 179 -32.40 -7.78 -0.17
C GLY A 179 -31.48 -6.61 -0.52
N ARG A 180 -31.11 -5.77 0.46
CA ARG A 180 -30.22 -4.60 0.23
C ARG A 180 -28.86 -5.06 -0.27
N GLU A 181 -28.33 -4.43 -1.30
CA GLU A 181 -27.02 -4.71 -1.85
C GLU A 181 -25.94 -3.92 -1.11
N LEU A 182 -24.82 -4.59 -0.79
CA LEU A 182 -23.73 -4.00 -0.01
C LEU A 182 -23.09 -2.79 -0.70
N SER A 183 -22.93 -2.84 -2.01
CA SER A 183 -22.42 -1.72 -2.81
C SER A 183 -23.31 -0.47 -2.73
N GLU A 184 -24.63 -0.66 -2.71
CA GLU A 184 -25.60 0.43 -2.54
C GLU A 184 -25.58 1.00 -1.12
N VAL A 185 -25.46 0.14 -0.09
CA VAL A 185 -25.34 0.57 1.31
C VAL A 185 -24.07 1.38 1.51
N TRP A 186 -22.96 0.97 0.94
CA TRP A 186 -21.68 1.68 1.03
C TRP A 186 -21.68 2.98 0.22
N ASN A 187 -22.42 3.06 -0.87
CA ASN A 187 -22.53 4.26 -1.71
C ASN A 187 -21.17 4.93 -1.98
N GLY A 188 -20.16 4.13 -2.37
CA GLY A 188 -18.80 4.58 -2.67
C GLY A 188 -17.92 4.87 -1.43
N ARG A 189 -18.42 4.63 -0.21
CA ARG A 189 -17.67 4.74 1.05
C ARG A 189 -17.72 3.43 1.82
N PRO A 190 -16.88 2.46 1.49
CA PRO A 190 -16.86 1.18 2.16
C PRO A 190 -16.57 1.33 3.65
N GLU A 191 -17.39 0.70 4.49
CA GLU A 191 -17.19 0.67 5.93
C GLU A 191 -17.47 -0.73 6.48
N ALA A 192 -16.70 -1.12 7.49
CA ALA A 192 -16.91 -2.36 8.23
C ALA A 192 -16.36 -2.23 9.64
N TYR A 193 -17.06 -2.76 10.62
CA TYR A 193 -16.59 -2.84 11.99
C TYR A 193 -15.36 -3.75 12.06
N LEU A 194 -14.25 -3.23 12.54
CA LEU A 194 -12.92 -3.88 12.55
C LEU A 194 -12.47 -4.39 11.16
N GLY A 195 -13.01 -3.80 10.08
CA GLY A 195 -12.78 -4.29 8.72
C GLY A 195 -13.33 -5.68 8.45
N THR A 196 -14.31 -6.16 9.24
CA THR A 196 -14.75 -7.56 9.22
C THR A 196 -16.26 -7.71 9.02
N THR A 197 -17.08 -6.95 9.71
CA THR A 197 -18.55 -7.12 9.71
C THR A 197 -19.28 -5.84 9.34
N VAL A 198 -20.44 -5.97 8.70
CA VAL A 198 -21.30 -4.86 8.29
C VAL A 198 -22.72 -5.07 8.84
N ALA A 199 -23.32 -4.04 9.41
CA ALA A 199 -24.68 -4.10 9.94
C ALA A 199 -25.71 -4.34 8.83
N GLY A 200 -26.63 -5.28 9.07
CA GLY A 200 -27.63 -5.70 8.10
C GLY A 200 -27.17 -6.75 7.11
N PHE A 201 -25.96 -7.29 7.31
CA PHE A 201 -25.40 -8.41 6.53
C PHE A 201 -25.04 -9.58 7.45
N PRO A 202 -26.05 -10.29 7.98
CA PRO A 202 -25.83 -11.34 8.96
C PRO A 202 -24.97 -12.48 8.42
N ASN A 203 -24.09 -13.01 9.26
CA ASN A 203 -23.15 -14.08 8.93
C ASN A 203 -22.16 -13.74 7.79
N PHE A 204 -22.08 -12.47 7.39
CA PHE A 204 -21.11 -12.00 6.41
C PHE A 204 -19.87 -11.49 7.13
N PHE A 205 -18.73 -12.08 6.81
CA PHE A 205 -17.43 -11.70 7.34
C PHE A 205 -16.44 -11.45 6.22
N MET A 206 -15.69 -10.38 6.36
CA MET A 206 -14.55 -10.05 5.48
C MET A 206 -13.25 -10.20 6.26
N MET A 207 -12.20 -10.60 5.57
CA MET A 207 -10.83 -10.43 6.03
C MET A 207 -10.16 -9.34 5.21
N TYR A 208 -9.36 -8.49 5.85
CA TYR A 208 -8.71 -7.37 5.21
C TYR A 208 -9.68 -6.41 4.50
N GLY A 209 -10.85 -6.18 5.13
CA GLY A 209 -11.88 -5.29 4.59
C GLY A 209 -11.58 -3.80 4.80
N PRO A 210 -12.59 -2.92 4.67
CA PRO A 210 -12.43 -1.48 4.78
C PRO A 210 -11.67 -1.03 6.03
N ASN A 211 -10.82 -0.02 5.89
CA ASN A 211 -10.01 0.59 6.95
C ASN A 211 -8.96 -0.33 7.61
N THR A 212 -8.60 -1.45 6.98
CA THR A 212 -7.54 -2.35 7.49
C THR A 212 -6.24 -2.29 6.69
N ASN A 213 -6.12 -1.40 5.73
CA ASN A 213 -4.89 -1.20 4.97
C ASN A 213 -3.77 -0.64 5.86
N HIS A 214 -2.61 -1.30 5.86
CA HIS A 214 -1.48 -0.91 6.69
C HIS A 214 -0.44 -0.11 5.91
N GLY A 215 -0.06 1.04 6.46
CA GLY A 215 1.15 1.76 6.04
C GLY A 215 2.43 1.11 6.57
N SER A 216 2.31 0.42 7.70
CA SER A 216 3.36 -0.35 8.38
C SER A 216 2.72 -1.52 9.13
N GLY A 217 3.51 -2.50 9.55
CA GLY A 217 3.04 -3.65 10.32
C GLY A 217 2.88 -4.93 9.48
N SER A 218 2.25 -5.93 10.09
CA SER A 218 2.09 -7.26 9.51
C SER A 218 0.64 -7.53 9.14
N VAL A 219 0.33 -7.57 7.86
CA VAL A 219 -1.00 -8.00 7.36
C VAL A 219 -1.38 -9.40 7.87
N PRO A 220 -0.48 -10.42 7.86
CA PRO A 220 -0.80 -11.71 8.46
C PRO A 220 -1.21 -11.64 9.93
N TYR A 221 -0.57 -10.79 10.74
CA TYR A 221 -0.95 -10.62 12.15
C TYR A 221 -2.37 -10.03 12.30
N SER A 222 -2.70 -9.03 11.49
CA SER A 222 -4.04 -8.45 11.50
C SER A 222 -5.10 -9.46 11.05
N ASN A 223 -4.77 -10.27 10.05
CA ASN A 223 -5.64 -11.35 9.61
C ASN A 223 -5.82 -12.43 10.70
N GLU A 224 -4.77 -12.75 11.48
CA GLU A 224 -4.90 -13.64 12.65
C GLU A 224 -5.86 -13.06 13.70
N CYS A 225 -5.83 -11.75 13.95
CA CYS A 225 -6.78 -11.09 14.85
C CYS A 225 -8.22 -11.16 14.32
N GLN A 226 -8.42 -10.86 13.03
CA GLN A 226 -9.73 -10.95 12.39
C GLN A 226 -10.25 -12.40 12.36
N TYR A 227 -9.38 -13.37 12.09
CA TYR A 227 -9.70 -14.79 12.15
C TYR A 227 -10.22 -15.20 13.53
N ASN A 228 -9.54 -14.80 14.60
CA ASN A 228 -9.99 -15.11 15.96
C ASN A 228 -11.34 -14.48 16.29
N TYR A 229 -11.60 -13.25 15.82
CA TYR A 229 -12.90 -12.59 15.94
C TYR A 229 -14.00 -13.36 15.20
N ILE A 230 -13.73 -13.78 13.97
CA ILE A 230 -14.68 -14.58 13.16
C ILE A 230 -14.94 -15.94 13.81
N LEU A 231 -13.89 -16.60 14.29
CA LEU A 231 -13.99 -17.91 14.93
C LEU A 231 -14.86 -17.85 16.20
N ASP A 232 -14.64 -16.86 17.08
CA ASP A 232 -15.48 -16.66 18.26
C ASP A 232 -16.96 -16.43 17.88
N ALA A 233 -17.21 -15.65 16.83
CA ALA A 233 -18.56 -15.41 16.33
C ALA A 233 -19.23 -16.71 15.81
N VAL A 234 -18.49 -17.52 15.04
CA VAL A 234 -18.99 -18.80 14.50
C VAL A 234 -19.22 -19.83 15.63
N GLU A 235 -18.31 -19.91 16.60
CA GLU A 235 -18.46 -20.79 17.75
C GLU A 235 -19.70 -20.44 18.57
N ARG A 236 -19.96 -19.15 18.83
CA ARG A 236 -21.19 -18.68 19.53
C ARG A 236 -22.44 -18.98 18.73
N LEU A 237 -22.41 -18.79 17.41
CA LEU A 237 -23.52 -19.12 16.53
C LEU A 237 -23.89 -20.62 16.65
N CYS A 238 -22.89 -21.48 16.54
CA CYS A 238 -23.09 -22.95 16.60
C CYS A 238 -23.50 -23.40 17.98
N ALA A 239 -22.85 -22.95 19.04
CA ALA A 239 -23.12 -23.37 20.42
C ALA A 239 -24.45 -22.82 20.94
N GLY A 240 -24.84 -21.59 20.56
CA GLY A 240 -26.06 -20.95 21.00
C GLY A 240 -27.33 -21.35 20.24
N GLY A 241 -27.19 -22.14 19.15
CA GLY A 241 -28.32 -22.52 18.31
C GLY A 241 -28.96 -21.31 17.57
N TYR A 242 -28.21 -20.24 17.42
CA TYR A 242 -28.67 -19.05 16.69
C TYR A 242 -28.66 -19.32 15.18
N ARG A 243 -29.62 -18.72 14.47
CA ARG A 243 -29.68 -18.84 13.01
C ARG A 243 -28.70 -17.86 12.31
N TYR A 244 -28.45 -16.73 12.94
CA TYR A 244 -27.53 -15.73 12.45
C TYR A 244 -27.01 -14.83 13.58
N LEU A 245 -25.90 -14.22 13.33
CA LEU A 245 -25.33 -13.08 14.06
C LEU A 245 -25.27 -11.88 13.13
N ASP A 246 -25.63 -10.73 13.61
CA ASP A 246 -25.52 -9.46 12.87
C ASP A 246 -24.84 -8.41 13.76
N LEU A 247 -24.26 -7.42 13.13
CA LEU A 247 -23.64 -6.29 13.81
C LEU A 247 -24.71 -5.26 14.19
N GLU A 248 -24.67 -4.75 15.39
CA GLU A 248 -25.51 -3.63 15.80
C GLU A 248 -25.14 -2.36 15.00
N ALA A 249 -26.11 -1.69 14.42
CA ALA A 249 -25.90 -0.47 13.62
C ALA A 249 -25.19 0.64 14.41
N ASP A 250 -25.53 0.78 15.71
CA ASP A 250 -24.88 1.77 16.57
C ASP A 250 -23.39 1.44 16.84
N ALA A 251 -23.01 0.17 16.87
CA ALA A 251 -21.62 -0.23 17.00
C ALA A 251 -20.83 0.17 15.74
N LEU A 252 -21.38 -0.05 14.55
CA LEU A 252 -20.76 0.40 13.30
C LEU A 252 -20.62 1.93 13.25
N LYS A 253 -21.66 2.66 13.67
CA LYS A 253 -21.64 4.12 13.71
C LYS A 253 -20.56 4.68 14.65
N ARG A 254 -20.45 4.11 15.87
CA ARG A 254 -19.39 4.50 16.84
C ARG A 254 -18.01 4.22 16.26
N TRP A 255 -17.83 3.06 15.64
CA TRP A 255 -16.57 2.68 15.00
C TRP A 255 -16.19 3.65 13.87
N ARG A 256 -17.13 4.01 13.02
CA ARG A 256 -16.90 4.97 11.96
C ARG A 256 -16.44 6.32 12.50
N THR A 257 -17.13 6.86 13.51
CA THR A 257 -16.71 8.12 14.15
C THR A 257 -15.30 8.03 14.70
N GLU A 258 -14.95 6.95 15.38
CA GLU A 258 -13.59 6.73 15.91
C GLU A 258 -12.53 6.69 14.80
N ILE A 259 -12.81 6.01 13.68
CA ILE A 259 -11.91 5.96 12.54
C ILE A 259 -11.74 7.34 11.89
N GLU A 260 -12.82 8.09 11.69
CA GLU A 260 -12.77 9.44 11.13
C GLU A 260 -11.94 10.40 11.99
N GLU A 261 -12.15 10.39 13.31
CA GLU A 261 -11.39 11.21 14.27
C GLU A 261 -9.90 10.85 14.26
N ARG A 262 -9.56 9.57 14.34
CA ARG A 262 -8.17 9.11 14.34
C ARG A 262 -7.47 9.31 12.99
N SER A 263 -8.18 9.16 11.89
CA SER A 263 -7.65 9.35 10.54
C SER A 263 -7.26 10.80 10.27
N ALA A 264 -7.95 11.77 10.88
CA ALA A 264 -7.66 13.19 10.71
C ALA A 264 -6.22 13.59 11.13
N GLU A 265 -5.64 12.87 12.10
CA GLU A 265 -4.29 13.13 12.62
C GLU A 265 -3.20 12.33 11.91
N THR A 266 -3.54 11.45 10.97
CA THR A 266 -2.57 10.58 10.31
C THR A 266 -1.78 11.32 9.23
N VAL A 267 -0.59 10.79 8.91
CA VAL A 267 0.20 11.28 7.77
C VAL A 267 -0.52 11.09 6.44
N TRP A 268 -1.48 10.19 6.36
CA TRP A 268 -2.26 9.94 5.15
C TRP A 268 -3.21 11.10 4.83
N THR A 269 -3.72 11.76 5.84
CA THR A 269 -4.58 12.96 5.72
C THR A 269 -3.75 14.24 5.67
N GLN A 270 -2.71 14.36 6.50
CA GLN A 270 -1.93 15.59 6.68
C GLN A 270 -0.68 15.68 5.79
N GLY A 271 -0.27 14.59 5.16
CA GLY A 271 1.03 14.49 4.49
C GLY A 271 1.15 15.15 3.13
N GLY A 272 0.13 15.87 2.65
CA GLY A 272 0.17 16.64 1.41
C GLY A 272 0.10 15.80 0.13
N CYS A 273 -0.53 14.62 0.18
CA CYS A 273 -0.74 13.77 -0.99
C CYS A 273 -2.19 13.26 -1.08
N ASN A 274 -2.58 12.79 -2.25
CA ASN A 274 -3.78 11.97 -2.38
C ASN A 274 -3.42 10.53 -1.97
N SER A 275 -3.76 10.17 -0.74
CA SER A 275 -3.48 8.85 -0.17
C SER A 275 -4.62 7.88 -0.48
N TRP A 276 -4.29 6.63 -0.79
CA TRP A 276 -5.26 5.56 -0.97
C TRP A 276 -5.57 4.80 0.35
N TYR A 277 -4.98 5.26 1.45
CA TYR A 277 -5.25 4.72 2.80
C TYR A 277 -6.49 5.35 3.46
N VAL A 278 -6.95 6.49 2.98
CA VAL A 278 -8.09 7.26 3.49
C VAL A 278 -9.04 7.65 2.37
#